data_a28e6a803fabda8731f9a19abb861dec
#
_entry.id   a28e6a803fabda8731f9a19abb861dec
#
_cell.length_a   1.000
_cell.length_b   1.000
_cell.length_c   1.000
_cell.angle_alpha   90.00
_cell.angle_beta   90.00
_cell.angle_gamma   90.00
#
_symmetry.space_group_name_H-M   'P 1'
#
loop_
_entity.id
_entity.type
_entity.pdbx_description
1 polymer ?
#
loop_
_entity_poly.entity_id
_entity_poly.type
_entity_poly.pdbx_seq_one_letter_code
_entity_poly.pdbx_strand_id
1 'polypeptide(L)'
;MKKFKKFSWIIFVVLILFLGGTFGFHQLSLQKESKLLMPIGKKVVVNGHQMNVYIKGEGSETIVFLSGAGIASPILDFKNLTDSLSKKYKVVVVERAGYGFSEDSDRSRDVMEVLSETRQALA
;
A
#
# COMPACT_ATOMS: atom_id res chain seq x y z
N MET A 1 19.69 -13.61 -46.47
CA MET A 1 19.13 -14.35 -45.30
C MET A 1 20.04 -14.36 -44.07
N LYS A 2 21.34 -14.63 -44.14
CA LYS A 2 22.27 -14.66 -42.97
C LYS A 2 22.42 -13.32 -42.25
N LYS A 3 22.43 -12.18 -42.96
CA LYS A 3 22.55 -10.82 -42.39
C LYS A 3 21.29 -10.43 -41.59
N PHE A 4 20.11 -10.81 -42.06
CA PHE A 4 18.85 -10.51 -41.40
C PHE A 4 18.72 -11.27 -40.07
N LYS A 5 19.12 -12.53 -40.01
CA LYS A 5 19.17 -13.33 -38.79
C LYS A 5 20.12 -12.76 -37.74
N LYS A 6 21.31 -12.27 -38.16
CA LYS A 6 22.24 -11.62 -37.23
C LYS A 6 21.69 -10.31 -36.67
N PHE A 7 21.04 -9.50 -37.52
CA PHE A 7 20.42 -8.24 -37.10
C PHE A 7 19.25 -8.47 -36.10
N SER A 8 18.37 -9.43 -36.39
CA SER A 8 17.31 -9.81 -35.49
C SER A 8 17.83 -10.33 -34.13
N TRP A 9 18.90 -11.10 -34.15
CA TRP A 9 19.54 -11.60 -32.93
C TRP A 9 20.16 -10.47 -32.09
N ILE A 10 20.78 -9.48 -32.70
CA ILE A 10 21.31 -8.30 -32.00
C ILE A 10 20.19 -7.52 -31.33
N ILE A 11 19.09 -7.26 -32.04
CA ILE A 11 17.89 -6.59 -31.45
C ILE A 11 17.37 -7.37 -30.25
N PHE A 12 17.28 -8.69 -30.36
CA PHE A 12 16.81 -9.54 -29.28
C PHE A 12 17.72 -9.46 -28.05
N VAL A 13 19.03 -9.50 -28.23
CA VAL A 13 19.99 -9.35 -27.14
C VAL A 13 19.90 -7.97 -26.48
N VAL A 14 19.80 -6.90 -27.27
CA VAL A 14 19.63 -5.55 -26.77
C VAL A 14 18.34 -5.41 -25.95
N LEU A 15 17.25 -6.00 -26.41
CA LEU A 15 15.97 -6.01 -25.70
C LEU A 15 16.08 -6.74 -24.35
N ILE A 16 16.74 -7.89 -24.32
CA ILE A 16 16.96 -8.63 -23.05
C ILE A 16 17.82 -7.81 -22.07
N LEU A 17 18.88 -7.19 -22.55
CA LEU A 17 19.73 -6.34 -21.71
C LEU A 17 18.98 -5.13 -21.18
N PHE A 18 18.12 -4.52 -21.99
CA PHE A 18 17.28 -3.40 -21.59
C PHE A 18 16.26 -3.82 -20.52
N LEU A 19 15.55 -4.94 -20.74
CA LEU A 19 14.59 -5.46 -19.77
C LEU A 19 15.26 -5.90 -18.46
N GLY A 20 16.42 -6.56 -18.56
CA GLY A 20 17.22 -6.93 -17.39
C GLY A 20 17.72 -5.72 -16.61
N GLY A 21 18.19 -4.70 -17.31
CA GLY A 21 18.65 -3.45 -16.71
C GLY A 21 17.52 -2.68 -16.01
N THR A 22 16.36 -2.57 -16.65
CA THR A 22 15.17 -1.92 -16.04
C THR A 22 14.67 -2.70 -14.83
N PHE A 23 14.63 -4.02 -14.89
CA PHE A 23 14.26 -4.87 -13.75
C PHE A 23 15.23 -4.70 -12.57
N GLY A 24 16.54 -4.76 -12.83
CA GLY A 24 17.57 -4.54 -11.80
C GLY A 24 17.48 -3.15 -11.16
N PHE A 25 17.31 -2.10 -12.00
CA PHE A 25 17.12 -0.75 -11.51
C PHE A 25 15.86 -0.62 -10.63
N HIS A 26 14.74 -1.23 -11.05
CA HIS A 26 13.49 -1.25 -10.28
C HIS A 26 13.68 -1.91 -8.91
N GLN A 27 14.34 -3.07 -8.84
CA GLN A 27 14.61 -3.75 -7.58
C GLN A 27 15.49 -2.93 -6.62
N LEU A 28 16.52 -2.28 -7.15
CA LEU A 28 17.38 -1.40 -6.36
C LEU A 28 16.62 -0.16 -5.85
N SER A 29 15.73 0.40 -6.67
CA SER A 29 14.88 1.52 -6.28
C SER A 29 13.91 1.13 -5.17
N LEU A 30 13.24 -0.02 -5.28
CA LEU A 30 12.34 -0.54 -4.24
C LEU A 30 13.07 -0.72 -2.90
N GLN A 31 14.30 -1.24 -2.91
CA GLN A 31 15.10 -1.39 -1.68
C GLN A 31 15.48 -0.04 -1.05
N LYS A 32 15.74 0.98 -1.86
CA LYS A 32 16.03 2.33 -1.35
C LYS A 32 14.76 2.98 -0.79
N GLU A 33 13.66 2.88 -1.50
CA GLU A 33 12.36 3.44 -1.11
C GLU A 33 11.82 2.81 0.16
N SER A 34 11.95 1.50 0.33
CA SER A 34 11.51 0.80 1.54
C SER A 34 12.20 1.30 2.81
N LYS A 35 13.44 1.79 2.70
CA LYS A 35 14.17 2.41 3.83
C LYS A 35 13.71 3.83 4.15
N LEU A 36 13.10 4.52 3.18
CA LEU A 36 12.58 5.88 3.35
C LEU A 36 11.14 5.90 3.83
N LEU A 37 10.40 4.80 3.61
CA LEU A 37 9.02 4.65 4.03
C LEU A 37 8.97 4.36 5.53
N MET A 38 8.84 5.40 6.34
CA MET A 38 8.45 5.23 7.74
C MET A 38 6.95 4.94 7.81
N PRO A 39 6.54 3.81 8.37
CA PRO A 39 5.11 3.53 8.54
C PRO A 39 4.45 4.61 9.38
N ILE A 40 3.46 5.28 8.81
CA ILE A 40 2.63 6.25 9.52
C ILE A 40 1.46 5.47 10.12
N GLY A 41 1.29 5.50 11.45
CA GLY A 41 0.22 4.79 12.13
C GLY A 41 0.72 3.76 13.14
N LYS A 42 -0.18 2.94 13.61
CA LYS A 42 0.08 1.83 14.54
C LYS A 42 -0.31 0.51 13.90
N LYS A 43 0.53 -0.48 14.06
CA LYS A 43 0.22 -1.86 13.66
C LYS A 43 -0.64 -2.53 14.72
N VAL A 44 -1.75 -3.11 14.31
CA VAL A 44 -2.63 -3.94 15.12
C VAL A 44 -2.72 -5.33 14.49
N VAL A 45 -2.66 -6.37 15.31
CA VAL A 45 -2.76 -7.75 14.82
C VAL A 45 -4.23 -8.13 14.69
N VAL A 46 -4.63 -8.50 13.49
CA VAL A 46 -5.99 -8.91 13.14
C VAL A 46 -5.91 -10.24 12.39
N ASN A 47 -6.52 -11.28 12.91
CA ASN A 47 -6.56 -12.61 12.28
C ASN A 47 -5.17 -13.16 11.83
N GLY A 48 -4.12 -12.82 12.59
CA GLY A 48 -2.76 -13.30 12.32
C GLY A 48 -1.91 -12.48 11.36
N HIS A 49 -2.42 -11.37 10.82
CA HIS A 49 -1.67 -10.39 10.04
C HIS A 49 -1.73 -8.98 10.65
N GLN A 50 -0.80 -8.11 10.28
CA GLN A 50 -0.73 -6.76 10.82
C GLN A 50 -1.47 -5.77 9.92
N MET A 51 -2.49 -5.13 10.47
CA MET A 51 -3.16 -4.00 9.85
C MET A 51 -2.64 -2.68 10.40
N ASN A 52 -2.56 -1.67 9.56
CA ASN A 52 -2.12 -0.33 9.95
C ASN A 52 -3.32 0.58 10.20
N VAL A 53 -3.31 1.22 11.36
CA VAL A 53 -4.36 2.16 11.79
C VAL A 53 -3.70 3.50 12.13
N TYR A 54 -4.12 4.54 11.44
CA TYR A 54 -3.67 5.89 11.71
C TYR A 54 -4.72 6.67 12.48
N ILE A 55 -4.31 7.29 13.59
CA ILE A 55 -5.20 8.06 14.47
C ILE A 55 -4.64 9.47 14.61
N LYS A 56 -5.50 10.48 14.43
CA LYS A 56 -5.16 11.89 14.60
C LYS A 56 -6.31 12.68 15.21
N GLY A 57 -5.97 13.64 16.09
CA GLY A 57 -6.95 14.46 16.81
C GLY A 57 -7.52 13.79 18.07
N GLU A 58 -8.13 14.60 18.94
CA GLU A 58 -8.64 14.20 20.28
C GLU A 58 -10.10 14.63 20.49
N GLY A 59 -10.84 14.89 19.40
CA GLY A 59 -12.26 15.26 19.51
C GLY A 59 -13.12 14.14 20.14
N SER A 60 -14.20 14.53 20.75
CA SER A 60 -15.17 13.61 21.37
C SER A 60 -15.88 12.69 20.38
N GLU A 61 -16.02 13.16 19.14
CA GLU A 61 -16.61 12.39 18.04
C GLU A 61 -15.51 11.78 17.17
N THR A 62 -15.71 10.54 16.78
CA THR A 62 -14.74 9.81 15.94
C THR A 62 -15.23 9.65 14.51
N ILE A 63 -14.40 10.03 13.55
CA ILE A 63 -14.63 9.82 12.12
C ILE A 63 -13.67 8.73 11.65
N VAL A 64 -14.22 7.66 11.07
CA VAL A 64 -13.45 6.54 10.54
C VAL A 64 -13.44 6.60 9.01
N PHE A 65 -12.26 6.62 8.42
CA PHE A 65 -12.05 6.51 6.97
C PHE A 65 -11.66 5.09 6.59
N LEU A 66 -12.38 4.55 5.63
CA LEU A 66 -12.09 3.26 5.01
C LEU A 66 -11.71 3.47 3.54
N SER A 67 -10.73 2.74 3.07
CA SER A 67 -10.33 2.81 1.65
C SER A 67 -11.38 2.21 0.72
N GLY A 68 -11.64 2.87 -0.39
CA GLY A 68 -12.32 2.28 -1.53
C GLY A 68 -11.44 1.29 -2.29
N ALA A 69 -12.02 0.61 -3.28
CA ALA A 69 -11.25 -0.21 -4.21
C ALA A 69 -10.29 0.66 -5.05
N GLY A 70 -9.05 0.22 -5.23
CA GLY A 70 -8.05 0.89 -6.04
C GLY A 70 -7.26 2.02 -5.36
N ILE A 71 -7.51 2.29 -4.08
CA ILE A 71 -6.72 3.23 -3.28
C ILE A 71 -5.49 2.51 -2.74
N ALA A 72 -4.29 2.90 -3.19
CA ALA A 72 -3.05 2.24 -2.78
C ALA A 72 -2.63 2.56 -1.34
N SER A 73 -2.78 3.82 -0.90
CA SER A 73 -2.46 4.26 0.46
C SER A 73 -3.52 5.22 0.99
N PRO A 74 -4.50 4.73 1.74
CA PRO A 74 -5.59 5.53 2.30
C PRO A 74 -5.11 6.70 3.17
N ILE A 75 -4.06 6.51 3.95
CA ILE A 75 -3.51 7.57 4.82
C ILE A 75 -3.02 8.75 3.99
N LEU A 76 -2.39 8.50 2.85
CA LEU A 76 -1.89 9.56 1.96
C LEU A 76 -3.03 10.23 1.21
N ASP A 77 -3.99 9.46 0.70
CA ASP A 77 -5.11 9.98 -0.07
C ASP A 77 -6.03 10.87 0.79
N PHE A 78 -6.27 10.47 2.04
CA PHE A 78 -7.07 11.26 2.97
C PHE A 78 -6.28 12.30 3.78
N LYS A 79 -4.98 12.49 3.49
CA LYS A 79 -4.09 13.33 4.30
C LYS A 79 -4.65 14.73 4.55
N ASN A 80 -5.04 15.45 3.50
CA ASN A 80 -5.55 16.82 3.63
C ASN A 80 -6.86 16.87 4.42
N LEU A 81 -7.72 15.87 4.26
CA LEU A 81 -8.99 15.76 4.95
C LEU A 81 -8.77 15.43 6.44
N THR A 82 -7.90 14.48 6.74
CA THR A 82 -7.52 14.13 8.12
C THR A 82 -6.86 15.31 8.83
N ASP A 83 -5.98 16.07 8.16
CA ASP A 83 -5.34 17.25 8.72
C ASP A 83 -6.35 18.36 9.08
N SER A 84 -7.40 18.50 8.29
CA SER A 84 -8.45 19.48 8.53
C SER A 84 -9.42 19.04 9.63
N LEU A 85 -9.91 17.82 9.57
CA LEU A 85 -10.92 17.28 10.49
C LEU A 85 -10.35 16.98 11.88
N SER A 86 -9.07 16.60 11.98
CA SER A 86 -8.41 16.31 13.26
C SER A 86 -8.32 17.51 14.22
N LYS A 87 -8.59 18.71 13.74
CA LYS A 87 -8.69 19.92 14.58
C LYS A 87 -9.94 19.91 15.49
N LYS A 88 -10.96 19.15 15.11
CA LYS A 88 -12.26 19.09 15.82
C LYS A 88 -12.66 17.68 16.23
N TYR A 89 -12.26 16.68 15.45
CA TYR A 89 -12.67 15.29 15.60
C TYR A 89 -11.46 14.39 15.88
N LYS A 90 -11.73 13.24 16.48
CA LYS A 90 -10.79 12.12 16.43
C LYS A 90 -10.95 11.43 15.08
N VAL A 91 -9.90 11.43 14.27
CA VAL A 91 -9.91 10.85 12.94
C VAL A 91 -9.13 9.55 12.94
N VAL A 92 -9.72 8.50 12.41
CA VAL A 92 -9.11 7.17 12.29
C VAL A 92 -9.12 6.76 10.82
N VAL A 93 -7.97 6.38 10.28
CA VAL A 93 -7.85 5.80 8.94
C VAL A 93 -7.40 4.36 9.09
N VAL A 94 -8.19 3.42 8.57
CA VAL A 94 -7.85 2.00 8.59
C VAL A 94 -7.38 1.59 7.20
N GLU A 95 -6.15 1.09 7.12
CA GLU A 95 -5.61 0.47 5.91
C GLU A 95 -5.94 -1.03 5.95
N ARG A 96 -6.75 -1.48 5.01
CA ARG A 96 -7.12 -2.90 4.89
C ARG A 96 -5.90 -3.76 4.57
N ALA A 97 -5.98 -5.03 4.82
CA ALA A 97 -4.94 -5.99 4.42
C ALA A 97 -4.56 -5.81 2.93
N GLY A 98 -3.26 -5.73 2.64
CA GLY A 98 -2.70 -5.45 1.31
C GLY A 98 -2.75 -3.99 0.86
N TYR A 99 -3.17 -3.05 1.71
CA TYR A 99 -3.22 -1.61 1.42
C TYR A 99 -2.24 -0.83 2.28
N GLY A 100 -1.58 0.15 1.68
CA GLY A 100 -0.65 1.04 2.37
C GLY A 100 0.44 0.29 3.13
N PHE A 101 0.49 0.48 4.43
CA PHE A 101 1.45 -0.17 5.33
C PHE A 101 0.92 -1.46 5.98
N SER A 102 -0.31 -1.90 5.67
CA SER A 102 -0.84 -3.18 6.16
C SER A 102 -0.18 -4.35 5.45
N GLU A 103 -0.02 -5.45 6.17
CA GLU A 103 0.42 -6.71 5.57
C GLU A 103 -0.65 -7.27 4.64
N ASP A 104 -0.23 -8.04 3.67
CA ASP A 104 -1.15 -8.81 2.83
C ASP A 104 -1.75 -9.99 3.60
N SER A 105 -2.86 -10.52 3.13
CA SER A 105 -3.56 -11.64 3.74
C SER A 105 -4.17 -12.53 2.66
N ASP A 106 -4.05 -13.83 2.83
CA ASP A 106 -4.66 -14.84 1.95
C ASP A 106 -6.16 -15.06 2.23
N ARG A 107 -6.75 -14.29 3.16
CA ARG A 107 -8.16 -14.40 3.52
C ARG A 107 -9.06 -13.86 2.43
N SER A 108 -10.34 -14.24 2.47
CA SER A 108 -11.36 -13.71 1.57
C SER A 108 -11.40 -12.17 1.59
N ARG A 109 -11.63 -11.58 0.44
CA ARG A 109 -11.81 -10.13 0.27
C ARG A 109 -13.29 -9.74 0.17
N ASP A 110 -14.19 -10.63 0.61
CA ASP A 110 -15.61 -10.29 0.66
C ASP A 110 -15.91 -9.22 1.72
N VAL A 111 -17.07 -8.59 1.57
CA VAL A 111 -17.45 -7.45 2.42
C VAL A 111 -17.55 -7.83 3.90
N MET A 112 -17.97 -9.06 4.21
CA MET A 112 -18.16 -9.50 5.59
C MET A 112 -16.82 -9.72 6.28
N GLU A 113 -15.83 -10.30 5.57
CA GLU A 113 -14.48 -10.46 6.11
C GLU A 113 -13.82 -9.09 6.33
N VAL A 114 -13.85 -8.20 5.33
CA VAL A 114 -13.31 -6.84 5.45
C VAL A 114 -13.94 -6.07 6.60
N LEU A 115 -15.25 -6.21 6.81
CA LEU A 115 -15.95 -5.58 7.92
C LEU A 115 -15.50 -6.16 9.27
N SER A 116 -15.35 -7.48 9.36
CA SER A 116 -14.87 -8.17 10.56
C SER A 116 -13.47 -7.74 10.94
N GLU A 117 -12.54 -7.72 9.97
CA GLU A 117 -11.17 -7.25 10.17
C GLU A 117 -11.10 -5.78 10.60
N THR A 118 -11.90 -4.93 9.96
CA THR A 118 -11.98 -3.51 10.34
C THR A 118 -12.47 -3.33 11.77
N ARG A 119 -13.49 -4.07 12.19
CA ARG A 119 -14.00 -4.02 13.59
C ARG A 119 -12.94 -4.47 14.59
N GLN A 120 -12.21 -5.54 14.29
CA GLN A 120 -11.14 -6.02 15.15
C GLN A 120 -9.98 -5.00 15.23
N ALA A 121 -9.64 -4.33 14.11
CA ALA A 121 -8.60 -3.31 14.09
C ALA A 121 -8.96 -2.06 14.91
N LEU A 122 -10.24 -1.81 15.15
CA LEU A 122 -10.75 -0.65 15.89
C LEU A 122 -11.08 -0.96 17.38
N ALA A 123 -11.05 -2.22 17.77
CA ALA A 123 -11.33 -2.66 19.15
C ALA A 123 -10.13 -2.41 20.07
#